data_5faa20b5125788d959744091450786d7
#
_entry.id   5faa20b5125788d959744091450786d7
#
_cell.length_a   1.000
_cell.length_b   1.000
_cell.length_c   1.000
_cell.angle_alpha   90.00
_cell.angle_beta   90.00
_cell.angle_gamma   90.00
#
_symmetry.space_group_name_H-M   'P 1'
#
loop_
_entity.id
_entity.type
_entity.pdbx_description
1 polymer ?
#
loop_
_entity_poly.entity_id
_entity_poly.type
_entity_poly.pdbx_seq_one_letter_code
_entity_poly.pdbx_strand_id
1 'polypeptide(L)'
;LGLNLSDGVRVDKKYLADDNIYAIGDIAFCPERSAKRIESVFHAQFSATVAAASITNSQMPAIQAYWFWSEQYDVKLQIAGILPKLNSHKLVRSEVRPGKKEGSFSVWSWYQNKLVCVEALGDVQAYMVGKRIIEQSINITPEIIKGDLEDVKKLLEKAG
;
A
#
# COMPACT_ATOMS: atom_id res chain seq x y z
N LEU A 1 23.35 8.59 19.85
CA LEU A 1 23.13 9.39 18.63
C LEU A 1 22.02 10.45 18.80
N GLY A 2 21.19 10.40 19.87
CA GLY A 2 20.14 11.40 20.12
C GLY A 2 19.00 11.43 19.11
N LEU A 3 18.81 10.37 18.32
CA LEU A 3 17.78 10.28 17.27
C LEU A 3 16.37 10.39 17.87
N ASN A 4 15.47 11.01 17.14
CA ASN A 4 14.05 11.07 17.49
C ASN A 4 13.41 9.70 17.28
N LEU A 5 12.93 9.09 18.37
CA LEU A 5 12.28 7.78 18.39
C LEU A 5 10.79 7.94 18.67
N SER A 6 9.96 7.19 17.95
CA SER A 6 8.52 7.08 18.17
C SER A 6 8.09 5.63 17.93
N ASP A 7 7.44 5.34 16.82
CA ASP A 7 7.15 3.98 16.34
C ASP A 7 8.33 3.46 15.49
N GLY A 8 9.55 3.70 15.88
CA GLY A 8 10.81 3.47 15.16
C GLY A 8 11.64 4.74 15.11
N VAL A 9 12.69 4.76 14.29
CA VAL A 9 13.49 5.96 14.03
C VAL A 9 12.70 6.90 13.13
N ARG A 10 12.36 8.09 13.65
CA ARG A 10 11.62 9.09 12.88
C ARG A 10 12.49 9.65 11.75
N VAL A 11 11.95 9.63 10.55
CA VAL A 11 12.61 10.14 9.33
C VAL A 11 11.69 11.06 8.55
N ASP A 12 12.28 11.87 7.69
CA ASP A 12 11.56 12.65 6.67
C ASP A 12 11.19 11.81 5.42
N LYS A 13 10.62 12.43 4.39
CA LYS A 13 10.28 11.77 3.11
C LYS A 13 11.48 11.21 2.34
N LYS A 14 12.70 11.64 2.66
CA LYS A 14 13.95 11.18 2.08
C LYS A 14 14.62 10.09 2.92
N TYR A 15 13.96 9.68 4.01
CA TYR A 15 14.49 8.74 5.01
C TYR A 15 15.69 9.27 5.79
N LEU A 16 15.86 10.60 5.84
CA LEU A 16 16.84 11.27 6.67
C LEU A 16 16.32 11.38 8.11
N ALA A 17 17.08 10.89 9.08
CA ALA A 17 16.75 10.91 10.52
C ALA A 17 17.40 12.09 11.24
N ASP A 18 18.62 12.46 10.83
CA ASP A 18 19.41 13.59 11.36
C ASP A 18 20.49 13.92 10.32
N ASP A 19 21.29 14.95 10.53
CA ASP A 19 22.37 15.35 9.63
C ASP A 19 23.22 14.14 9.23
N ASN A 20 23.19 13.76 7.94
CA ASN A 20 23.91 12.64 7.36
C ASN A 20 23.57 11.23 7.91
N ILE A 21 22.48 11.09 8.68
CA ILE A 21 22.02 9.81 9.22
C ILE A 21 20.71 9.42 8.54
N TYR A 22 20.70 8.30 7.85
CA TYR A 22 19.52 7.72 7.21
C TYR A 22 19.07 6.48 7.99
N ALA A 23 17.75 6.30 8.11
CA ALA A 23 17.15 5.06 8.60
C ALA A 23 16.17 4.52 7.56
N ILE A 24 16.30 3.23 7.22
CA ILE A 24 15.55 2.57 6.15
C ILE A 24 14.96 1.25 6.61
N GLY A 25 14.04 0.69 5.84
CA GLY A 25 13.40 -0.59 6.15
C GLY A 25 12.53 -0.54 7.40
N ASP A 26 12.46 -1.66 8.08
CA ASP A 26 11.52 -1.89 9.20
C ASP A 26 11.75 -0.99 10.42
N ILE A 27 12.93 -0.42 10.58
CA ILE A 27 13.24 0.52 11.67
C ILE A 27 12.73 1.93 11.39
N ALA A 28 12.50 2.31 10.12
CA ALA A 28 12.15 3.67 9.73
C ALA A 28 10.67 3.99 9.96
N PHE A 29 10.40 5.13 10.58
CA PHE A 29 9.06 5.69 10.72
C PHE A 29 8.98 7.06 10.05
N CYS A 30 8.32 7.13 8.90
CA CYS A 30 8.04 8.37 8.18
C CYS A 30 6.58 8.79 8.38
N PRO A 31 6.26 9.71 9.33
CA PRO A 31 4.88 10.09 9.63
C PRO A 31 4.17 10.80 8.48
N GLU A 32 4.93 11.36 7.53
CA GLU A 32 4.39 12.01 6.35
C GLU A 32 3.91 11.01 5.28
N ARG A 33 4.36 9.75 5.35
CA ARG A 33 3.97 8.67 4.43
C ARG A 33 2.95 7.73 5.03
N SER A 34 3.06 7.44 6.31
CA SER A 34 2.17 6.52 7.00
C SER A 34 2.00 6.91 8.46
N ALA A 35 0.82 6.64 9.00
CA ALA A 35 0.50 6.85 10.40
C ALA A 35 1.14 5.83 11.35
N LYS A 36 1.78 4.79 10.82
CA LYS A 36 2.51 3.73 11.54
C LYS A 36 3.72 3.30 10.73
N ARG A 37 4.67 2.68 11.38
CA ARG A 37 5.82 2.03 10.75
C ARG A 37 5.35 0.93 9.79
N ILE A 38 6.00 0.80 8.66
CA ILE A 38 5.70 -0.19 7.63
C ILE A 38 6.79 -1.25 7.62
N GLU A 39 6.42 -2.47 7.91
CA GLU A 39 7.30 -3.63 7.93
C GLU A 39 6.98 -4.50 6.71
N SER A 40 7.74 -4.33 5.64
CA SER A 40 7.57 -5.10 4.41
C SER A 40 8.80 -5.05 3.52
N VAL A 41 8.98 -6.10 2.71
CA VAL A 41 10.06 -6.16 1.72
C VAL A 41 9.98 -4.98 0.75
N PHE A 42 8.78 -4.64 0.29
CA PHE A 42 8.59 -3.46 -0.56
C PHE A 42 9.08 -2.18 0.11
N HIS A 43 8.70 -1.94 1.38
CA HIS A 43 9.12 -0.74 2.09
C HIS A 43 10.63 -0.71 2.30
N ALA A 44 11.24 -1.84 2.63
CA ALA A 44 12.69 -1.93 2.81
C ALA A 44 13.42 -1.54 1.50
N GLN A 45 13.00 -2.07 0.36
CA GLN A 45 13.57 -1.75 -0.94
C GLN A 45 13.31 -0.29 -1.36
N PHE A 46 12.07 0.17 -1.19
CA PHE A 46 11.68 1.53 -1.57
C PHE A 46 12.42 2.57 -0.73
N SER A 47 12.49 2.40 0.59
CA SER A 47 13.20 3.32 1.47
C SER A 47 14.69 3.37 1.18
N ALA A 48 15.32 2.24 0.87
CA ALA A 48 16.72 2.18 0.46
C ALA A 48 16.96 2.93 -0.85
N THR A 49 16.07 2.75 -1.86
CA THR A 49 16.17 3.45 -3.14
C THR A 49 16.02 4.96 -2.97
N VAL A 50 15.07 5.40 -2.15
CA VAL A 50 14.87 6.84 -1.86
C VAL A 50 16.07 7.43 -1.13
N ALA A 51 16.58 6.75 -0.10
CA ALA A 51 17.78 7.19 0.63
C ALA A 51 19.00 7.28 -0.29
N ALA A 52 19.23 6.26 -1.13
CA ALA A 52 20.31 6.28 -2.10
C ALA A 52 20.18 7.44 -3.10
N ALA A 53 18.99 7.67 -3.64
CA ALA A 53 18.73 8.79 -4.53
C ALA A 53 18.97 10.16 -3.83
N SER A 54 18.62 10.27 -2.55
CA SER A 54 18.89 11.47 -1.75
C SER A 54 20.40 11.70 -1.54
N ILE A 55 21.15 10.66 -1.20
CA ILE A 55 22.59 10.73 -0.97
C ILE A 55 23.35 11.09 -2.26
N THR A 56 22.95 10.50 -3.38
CA THR A 56 23.61 10.71 -4.68
C THR A 56 23.05 11.88 -5.49
N ASN A 57 22.06 12.60 -4.94
CA ASN A 57 21.35 13.67 -5.64
C ASN A 57 20.78 13.23 -7.01
N SER A 58 20.29 11.99 -7.06
CA SER A 58 19.70 11.39 -8.26
C SER A 58 18.18 11.55 -8.28
N GLN A 59 17.55 11.16 -9.39
CA GLN A 59 16.10 11.21 -9.53
C GLN A 59 15.41 10.33 -8.48
N MET A 60 14.44 10.91 -7.76
CA MET A 60 13.63 10.17 -6.79
C MET A 60 12.72 9.15 -7.49
N PRO A 61 12.57 7.95 -6.93
CA PRO A 61 11.66 6.96 -7.49
C PRO A 61 10.20 7.44 -7.40
N ALA A 62 9.38 7.01 -8.36
CA ALA A 62 7.94 7.27 -8.33
C ALA A 62 7.31 6.64 -7.08
N ILE A 63 6.31 7.35 -6.52
CA ILE A 63 5.54 6.82 -5.39
C ILE A 63 4.69 5.66 -5.91
N GLN A 64 4.78 4.53 -5.25
CA GLN A 64 3.99 3.34 -5.53
C GLN A 64 3.09 3.01 -4.34
N ALA A 65 1.99 2.28 -4.59
CA ALA A 65 1.20 1.72 -3.51
C ALA A 65 2.04 0.71 -2.71
N TYR A 66 1.94 0.78 -1.40
CA TYR A 66 2.53 -0.26 -0.57
C TYR A 66 1.90 -1.60 -0.90
N TRP A 67 2.69 -2.66 -0.85
CA TRP A 67 2.18 -3.99 -1.08
C TRP A 67 2.87 -5.00 -0.16
N PHE A 68 2.12 -6.04 0.17
CA PHE A 68 2.51 -7.11 1.07
C PHE A 68 2.06 -8.44 0.48
N TRP A 69 2.68 -9.52 0.91
CA TRP A 69 2.18 -10.86 0.65
C TRP A 69 2.49 -11.78 1.83
N SER A 70 1.71 -12.85 1.93
CA SER A 70 1.97 -13.97 2.80
C SER A 70 1.55 -15.25 2.08
N GLU A 71 2.33 -16.30 2.23
CA GLU A 71 2.02 -17.63 1.72
C GLU A 71 2.00 -18.59 2.90
N GLN A 72 0.86 -19.26 3.08
CA GLN A 72 0.65 -20.24 4.13
C GLN A 72 0.10 -21.51 3.48
N TYR A 73 0.94 -22.54 3.38
CA TYR A 73 0.66 -23.75 2.62
C TYR A 73 0.33 -23.42 1.15
N ASP A 74 -0.87 -23.72 0.68
CA ASP A 74 -1.42 -23.46 -0.64
C ASP A 74 -2.19 -22.12 -0.75
N VAL A 75 -2.29 -21.39 0.35
CA VAL A 75 -3.03 -20.11 0.43
C VAL A 75 -2.09 -18.94 0.25
N LYS A 76 -2.39 -18.09 -0.74
CA LYS A 76 -1.66 -16.86 -1.01
C LYS A 76 -2.51 -15.63 -0.71
N LEU A 77 -2.06 -14.83 0.25
CA LEU A 77 -2.59 -13.50 0.53
C LEU A 77 -1.73 -12.44 -0.13
N GLN A 78 -2.35 -11.52 -0.85
CA GLN A 78 -1.71 -10.35 -1.44
C GLN A 78 -2.48 -9.09 -1.03
N ILE A 79 -1.76 -8.06 -0.59
CA ILE A 79 -2.35 -6.82 -0.09
C ILE A 79 -1.75 -5.65 -0.87
N ALA A 80 -2.58 -4.74 -1.36
CA ALA A 80 -2.19 -3.47 -1.93
C ALA A 80 -2.78 -2.32 -1.11
N GLY A 81 -1.98 -1.31 -0.81
CA GLY A 81 -2.38 -0.17 0.02
C GLY A 81 -2.22 -0.44 1.52
N ILE A 82 -2.74 0.47 2.33
CA ILE A 82 -2.65 0.44 3.78
C ILE A 82 -3.97 0.88 4.40
N LEU A 83 -4.46 0.12 5.36
CA LEU A 83 -5.59 0.55 6.20
C LEU A 83 -5.17 1.71 7.12
N PRO A 84 -6.02 2.71 7.34
CA PRO A 84 -5.75 3.79 8.29
C PRO A 84 -5.62 3.27 9.73
N LYS A 85 -5.12 4.10 10.65
CA LYS A 85 -4.96 3.72 12.06
C LYS A 85 -6.26 3.18 12.67
N LEU A 86 -6.13 2.27 13.64
CA LEU A 86 -7.22 1.60 14.39
C LEU A 86 -8.35 2.54 14.85
N ASN A 87 -8.03 3.77 15.27
CA ASN A 87 -9.04 4.74 15.70
C ASN A 87 -9.91 5.29 14.56
N SER A 88 -9.50 5.08 13.31
CA SER A 88 -10.22 5.49 12.10
C SER A 88 -11.04 4.35 11.47
N HIS A 89 -10.98 3.13 12.01
CA HIS A 89 -11.66 1.95 11.44
C HIS A 89 -13.19 2.12 11.34
N LYS A 90 -13.80 2.90 12.25
CA LYS A 90 -15.24 3.23 12.19
C LYS A 90 -15.64 4.00 10.93
N LEU A 91 -14.67 4.60 10.24
CA LEU A 91 -14.86 5.38 9.01
C LEU A 91 -14.45 4.61 7.76
N VAL A 92 -13.96 3.37 7.92
CA VAL A 92 -13.60 2.48 6.82
C VAL A 92 -14.84 1.70 6.41
N ARG A 93 -15.23 1.84 5.14
CA ARG A 93 -16.22 0.97 4.51
C ARG A 93 -15.49 -0.16 3.79
N SER A 94 -15.86 -1.39 4.03
CA SER A 94 -15.27 -2.54 3.34
C SER A 94 -16.33 -3.38 2.64
N GLU A 95 -15.99 -3.91 1.46
CA GLU A 95 -16.81 -4.81 0.66
C GLU A 95 -16.03 -6.08 0.36
N VAL A 96 -16.67 -7.22 0.53
CA VAL A 96 -16.11 -8.52 0.21
C VAL A 96 -16.59 -8.93 -1.19
N ARG A 97 -15.66 -9.34 -2.02
CA ARG A 97 -15.93 -9.85 -3.36
C ARG A 97 -15.44 -11.29 -3.48
N PRO A 98 -16.29 -12.24 -3.88
CA PRO A 98 -15.85 -13.60 -4.19
C PRO A 98 -14.92 -13.60 -5.41
N GLY A 99 -13.88 -14.40 -5.36
CA GLY A 99 -12.98 -14.63 -6.48
C GLY A 99 -13.54 -15.68 -7.46
N LYS A 100 -12.82 -15.92 -8.56
CA LYS A 100 -13.24 -16.91 -9.58
C LYS A 100 -13.00 -18.36 -9.15
N LYS A 101 -12.03 -18.60 -8.26
CA LYS A 101 -11.71 -19.94 -7.76
C LYS A 101 -12.44 -20.18 -6.44
N GLU A 102 -12.80 -21.42 -6.18
CA GLU A 102 -13.35 -21.82 -4.90
C GLU A 102 -12.40 -21.43 -3.74
N GLY A 103 -12.96 -20.87 -2.68
CA GLY A 103 -12.20 -20.37 -1.52
C GLY A 103 -11.43 -19.06 -1.74
N SER A 104 -11.38 -18.53 -2.97
CA SER A 104 -10.75 -17.24 -3.23
C SER A 104 -11.72 -16.06 -3.01
N PHE A 105 -11.22 -14.96 -2.49
CA PHE A 105 -12.00 -13.72 -2.32
C PHE A 105 -11.07 -12.52 -2.17
N SER A 106 -11.66 -11.34 -2.22
CA SER A 106 -10.94 -10.09 -1.93
C SER A 106 -11.79 -9.16 -1.06
N VAL A 107 -11.11 -8.39 -0.19
CA VAL A 107 -11.70 -7.35 0.65
C VAL A 107 -11.20 -6.01 0.14
N TRP A 108 -12.12 -5.14 -0.19
CA TRP A 108 -11.86 -3.81 -0.70
C TRP A 108 -12.27 -2.79 0.34
N SER A 109 -11.36 -1.89 0.70
CA SER A 109 -11.55 -0.98 1.83
C SER A 109 -11.40 0.48 1.41
N TRP A 110 -12.44 1.27 1.68
CA TRP A 110 -12.48 2.71 1.42
C TRP A 110 -12.40 3.50 2.71
N TYR A 111 -11.63 4.58 2.66
CA TYR A 111 -11.59 5.61 3.69
C TYR A 111 -11.85 6.97 3.05
N GLN A 112 -12.82 7.72 3.56
CA GLN A 112 -13.24 9.00 2.98
C GLN A 112 -13.51 8.92 1.46
N ASN A 113 -14.24 7.88 1.05
CA ASN A 113 -14.61 7.58 -0.35
C ASN A 113 -13.44 7.27 -1.30
N LYS A 114 -12.22 7.11 -0.79
CA LYS A 114 -11.07 6.66 -1.59
C LYS A 114 -10.74 5.22 -1.27
N LEU A 115 -10.49 4.41 -2.29
CA LEU A 115 -9.95 3.06 -2.10
C LEU A 115 -8.55 3.16 -1.50
N VAL A 116 -8.35 2.58 -0.31
CA VAL A 116 -7.08 2.68 0.42
C VAL A 116 -6.39 1.33 0.60
N CYS A 117 -7.13 0.23 0.52
CA CYS A 117 -6.56 -1.10 0.68
C CYS A 117 -7.39 -2.15 -0.08
N VAL A 118 -6.70 -3.12 -0.68
CA VAL A 118 -7.28 -4.34 -1.22
C VAL A 118 -6.49 -5.53 -0.69
N GLU A 119 -7.18 -6.45 -0.02
CA GLU A 119 -6.65 -7.69 0.51
C GLU A 119 -7.23 -8.84 -0.31
N ALA A 120 -6.40 -9.59 -1.01
CA ALA A 120 -6.82 -10.61 -1.95
C ALA A 120 -6.28 -11.99 -1.54
N LEU A 121 -7.17 -12.91 -1.23
CA LEU A 121 -6.86 -14.29 -0.93
C LEU A 121 -7.09 -15.16 -2.18
N GLY A 122 -6.01 -15.64 -2.79
CA GLY A 122 -6.09 -16.43 -4.02
C GLY A 122 -6.68 -15.70 -5.23
N ASP A 123 -6.90 -14.37 -5.16
CA ASP A 123 -7.49 -13.54 -6.23
C ASP A 123 -6.47 -12.51 -6.75
N VAL A 124 -5.50 -12.99 -7.54
CA VAL A 124 -4.45 -12.15 -8.15
C VAL A 124 -5.03 -11.01 -8.99
N GLN A 125 -6.17 -11.26 -9.65
CA GLN A 125 -6.83 -10.26 -10.49
C GLN A 125 -7.31 -9.06 -9.65
N ALA A 126 -7.97 -9.32 -8.53
CA ALA A 126 -8.41 -8.29 -7.60
C ALA A 126 -7.22 -7.48 -7.04
N TYR A 127 -6.14 -8.17 -6.64
CA TYR A 127 -4.92 -7.51 -6.20
C TYR A 127 -4.34 -6.56 -7.25
N MET A 128 -4.16 -7.02 -8.50
CA MET A 128 -3.57 -6.20 -9.57
C MET A 128 -4.42 -4.99 -9.92
N VAL A 129 -5.74 -5.19 -10.03
CA VAL A 129 -6.70 -4.10 -10.29
C VAL A 129 -6.71 -3.10 -9.14
N GLY A 130 -6.81 -3.58 -7.90
CA GLY A 130 -6.82 -2.73 -6.72
C GLY A 130 -5.54 -1.92 -6.55
N LYS A 131 -4.38 -2.55 -6.77
CA LYS A 131 -3.08 -1.87 -6.73
C LYS A 131 -3.04 -0.71 -7.73
N ARG A 132 -3.44 -0.93 -8.97
CA ARG A 132 -3.46 0.10 -10.02
C ARG A 132 -4.43 1.25 -9.70
N ILE A 133 -5.62 0.95 -9.15
CA ILE A 133 -6.58 1.98 -8.72
C ILE A 133 -5.96 2.87 -7.65
N ILE A 134 -5.30 2.27 -6.65
CA ILE A 134 -4.66 3.01 -5.54
C ILE A 134 -3.50 3.87 -6.08
N GLU A 135 -2.64 3.32 -6.92
CA GLU A 135 -1.48 4.03 -7.49
C GLU A 135 -1.88 5.23 -8.35
N GLN A 136 -2.93 5.08 -9.15
CA GLN A 136 -3.43 6.12 -10.04
C GLN A 136 -4.46 7.04 -9.35
N SER A 137 -4.78 6.79 -8.07
CA SER A 137 -5.79 7.54 -7.29
C SER A 137 -7.14 7.62 -8.02
N ILE A 138 -7.54 6.55 -8.71
CA ILE A 138 -8.79 6.49 -9.45
C ILE A 138 -9.96 6.40 -8.47
N ASN A 139 -10.94 7.26 -8.66
CA ASN A 139 -12.14 7.22 -7.84
C ASN A 139 -13.07 6.09 -8.31
N ILE A 140 -13.25 5.10 -7.46
CA ILE A 140 -14.10 3.93 -7.72
C ILE A 140 -15.03 3.70 -6.52
N THR A 141 -16.28 3.43 -6.81
CA THR A 141 -17.27 3.16 -5.76
C THR A 141 -17.39 1.66 -5.48
N PRO A 142 -17.87 1.28 -4.28
CA PRO A 142 -18.11 -0.12 -3.93
C PRO A 142 -19.06 -0.85 -4.89
N GLU A 143 -20.01 -0.13 -5.47
CA GLU A 143 -21.00 -0.68 -6.40
C GLU A 143 -20.32 -1.20 -7.68
N ILE A 144 -19.31 -0.49 -8.18
CA ILE A 144 -18.55 -0.88 -9.38
C ILE A 144 -17.78 -2.17 -9.13
N ILE A 145 -17.22 -2.36 -7.92
CA ILE A 145 -16.44 -3.56 -7.57
C ILE A 145 -17.31 -4.82 -7.48
N LYS A 146 -18.61 -4.69 -7.23
CA LYS A 146 -19.56 -5.83 -7.24
C LYS A 146 -19.79 -6.41 -8.63
N GLY A 147 -19.47 -5.64 -9.67
CA GLY A 147 -19.55 -6.08 -11.07
C GLY A 147 -18.35 -6.92 -11.52
N ASP A 148 -18.18 -7.08 -12.84
CA ASP A 148 -17.02 -7.79 -13.39
C ASP A 148 -15.77 -6.91 -13.32
N LEU A 149 -14.66 -7.47 -12.79
CA LEU A 149 -13.36 -6.79 -12.75
C LEU A 149 -12.78 -6.52 -14.16
N GLU A 150 -13.22 -7.23 -15.19
CA GLU A 150 -12.83 -6.92 -16.56
C GLU A 150 -13.37 -5.55 -17.01
N ASP A 151 -14.57 -5.18 -16.56
CA ASP A 151 -15.12 -3.86 -16.85
C ASP A 151 -14.39 -2.76 -16.08
N VAL A 152 -13.94 -3.06 -14.85
CA VAL A 152 -13.07 -2.18 -14.08
C VAL A 152 -11.72 -1.98 -14.80
N LYS A 153 -11.13 -3.04 -15.34
CA LYS A 153 -9.88 -2.93 -16.14
C LYS A 153 -10.05 -2.02 -17.35
N LYS A 154 -11.15 -2.16 -18.09
CA LYS A 154 -11.44 -1.28 -19.23
C LYS A 154 -11.56 0.20 -18.83
N LEU A 155 -12.10 0.48 -17.62
CA LEU A 155 -12.12 1.85 -17.07
C LEU A 155 -10.71 2.36 -16.78
N LEU A 156 -9.82 1.49 -16.25
CA LEU A 156 -8.43 1.83 -15.97
C LEU A 156 -7.62 2.10 -17.24
N GLU A 157 -7.89 1.39 -18.34
CA GLU A 157 -7.22 1.58 -19.63
C GLU A 157 -7.61 2.90 -20.31
N LYS A 158 -8.82 3.40 -20.05
CA LYS A 158 -9.31 4.68 -20.57
C LYS A 158 -8.83 5.89 -19.75
N ALA A 159 -8.38 5.67 -18.53
CA ALA A 159 -7.96 6.72 -17.59
C ALA A 159 -6.44 6.97 -17.59
N GLY A 160 -5.63 6.17 -18.28
CA GLY A 160 -4.18 6.28 -18.42
C GLY A 160 -3.77 6.57 -19.84
#